data_c01ae188dd2d87e6109a04e8aa3440dc
#
_entry.id   c01ae188dd2d87e6109a04e8aa3440dc
#
_cell.length_a   1.000
_cell.length_b   1.000
_cell.length_c   1.000
_cell.angle_alpha   90.00
_cell.angle_beta   90.00
_cell.angle_gamma   90.00
#
_symmetry.space_group_name_H-M   'P 1'
#
loop_
_entity.id
_entity.type
_entity.pdbx_description
1 polymer ?
#
loop_
_entity_poly.entity_id
_entity_poly.type
_entity_poly.pdbx_seq_one_letter_code
_entity_poly.pdbx_strand_id
1 'polypeptide(L)'
;MAIKISHLNKHIGKQHVLKDICLSIGDGEIVGLLGPNGAGKSTLMKILVGVWDASNGEVQVPKSIGYLPEQNPLYEDMYVREYLQFFAELRMKARGERREAKGEKEIVEELIERVGLTAEAHKRIGQLSKGYRQRVGLAQAMIGNPELLILDEPTTGLDPNQLKDIRALIRKMGEQRTVILSTHILQEVKQMCSRVI
;
A
#
# COMPACT_ATOMS: atom_id res chain seq x y z
N MET A 1 -5.28 18.19 -3.41
CA MET A 1 -4.27 18.01 -2.35
C MET A 1 -4.60 16.73 -1.62
N ALA A 2 -3.81 15.70 -1.81
CA ALA A 2 -4.13 14.36 -1.31
C ALA A 2 -3.97 14.23 0.22
N ILE A 3 -2.93 14.84 0.80
CA ILE A 3 -2.62 14.69 2.23
C ILE A 3 -2.16 16.02 2.81
N LYS A 4 -2.64 16.33 4.02
CA LYS A 4 -2.14 17.43 4.83
C LYS A 4 -1.97 16.97 6.28
N ILE A 5 -0.79 17.18 6.82
CA ILE A 5 -0.43 16.88 8.20
C ILE A 5 0.05 18.19 8.84
N SER A 6 -0.48 18.52 10.01
CA SER A 6 -0.12 19.73 10.75
C SER A 6 0.18 19.36 12.20
N HIS A 7 1.41 19.64 12.63
CA HIS A 7 1.88 19.49 14.01
C HIS A 7 1.63 18.09 14.61
N LEU A 8 1.79 17.04 13.77
CA LEU A 8 1.53 15.65 14.17
C LEU A 8 2.57 15.18 15.18
N ASN A 9 2.09 14.71 16.32
CA ASN A 9 2.89 14.08 17.35
C ASN A 9 2.36 12.69 17.68
N LYS A 10 3.25 11.74 17.93
CA LYS A 10 2.89 10.38 18.37
C LYS A 10 3.82 9.91 19.47
N HIS A 11 3.21 9.54 20.59
CA HIS A 11 3.88 8.85 21.70
C HIS A 11 3.46 7.38 21.74
N ILE A 12 4.41 6.50 21.99
CA ILE A 12 4.19 5.05 22.23
C ILE A 12 4.84 4.76 23.58
N GLY A 13 4.02 4.56 24.61
CA GLY A 13 4.52 4.52 25.99
C GLY A 13 5.26 5.82 26.36
N LYS A 14 6.53 5.69 26.73
CA LYS A 14 7.38 6.85 27.06
C LYS A 14 8.15 7.42 25.86
N GLN A 15 8.10 6.79 24.72
CA GLN A 15 8.87 7.20 23.54
C GLN A 15 8.06 8.19 22.69
N HIS A 16 8.64 9.36 22.38
CA HIS A 16 8.11 10.32 21.41
C HIS A 16 8.61 9.95 20.02
N VAL A 17 7.80 9.21 19.26
CA VAL A 17 8.18 8.60 17.97
C VAL A 17 8.06 9.57 16.81
N LEU A 18 6.96 10.33 16.74
CA LEU A 18 6.78 11.40 15.76
C LEU A 18 6.75 12.74 16.49
N LYS A 19 7.59 13.68 16.03
CA LYS A 19 7.83 14.96 16.72
C LYS A 19 7.51 16.10 15.77
N ASP A 20 6.35 16.74 15.98
CA ASP A 20 5.92 17.95 15.28
C ASP A 20 6.01 17.84 13.75
N ILE A 21 5.48 16.77 13.18
CA ILE A 21 5.53 16.53 11.74
C ILE A 21 4.52 17.42 11.03
N CYS A 22 5.03 18.24 10.09
CA CYS A 22 4.23 19.03 9.16
C CYS A 22 4.56 18.60 7.73
N LEU A 23 3.54 18.17 6.96
CA LEU A 23 3.72 17.62 5.63
C LEU A 23 2.50 17.87 4.77
N SER A 24 2.72 18.17 3.49
CA SER A 24 1.68 18.19 2.47
C SER A 24 2.11 17.41 1.24
N ILE A 25 1.20 16.60 0.68
CA ILE A 25 1.41 15.82 -0.55
C ILE A 25 0.31 16.17 -1.53
N GLY A 26 0.71 16.47 -2.77
CA GLY A 26 -0.20 16.77 -3.88
C GLY A 26 -0.86 15.52 -4.44
N ASP A 27 -1.89 15.73 -5.26
CA ASP A 27 -2.52 14.64 -5.99
C ASP A 27 -1.57 14.13 -7.09
N GLY A 28 -1.49 12.81 -7.27
CA GLY A 28 -0.66 12.17 -8.30
C GLY A 28 0.85 12.14 -8.00
N GLU A 29 1.29 12.55 -6.82
CA GLU A 29 2.69 12.42 -6.42
C GLU A 29 3.03 10.98 -6.00
N ILE A 30 4.23 10.51 -6.34
CA ILE A 30 4.84 9.33 -5.72
C ILE A 30 5.90 9.83 -4.73
N VAL A 31 5.61 9.68 -3.43
CA VAL A 31 6.46 10.20 -2.36
C VAL A 31 7.13 9.06 -1.61
N GLY A 32 8.46 9.14 -1.47
CA GLY A 32 9.26 8.20 -0.68
C GLY A 32 9.54 8.73 0.72
N LEU A 33 9.16 7.97 1.74
CA LEU A 33 9.61 8.17 3.12
C LEU A 33 10.93 7.42 3.30
N LEU A 34 12.04 8.15 3.30
CA LEU A 34 13.38 7.58 3.42
C LEU A 34 13.91 7.73 4.84
N GLY A 35 14.39 6.66 5.42
CA GLY A 35 15.02 6.71 6.73
C GLY A 35 15.38 5.34 7.29
N PRO A 36 16.22 5.28 8.33
CA PRO A 36 16.58 4.02 8.97
C PRO A 36 15.38 3.33 9.63
N ASN A 37 15.56 2.07 10.00
CA ASN A 37 14.58 1.37 10.81
C ASN A 37 14.40 2.08 12.17
N GLY A 38 13.16 2.20 12.63
CA GLY A 38 12.83 2.93 13.84
C GLY A 38 12.65 4.46 13.68
N ALA A 39 12.85 5.02 12.49
CA ALA A 39 12.64 6.46 12.23
C ALA A 39 11.17 6.93 12.31
N GLY A 40 10.21 6.02 12.51
CA GLY A 40 8.79 6.36 12.61
C GLY A 40 8.00 6.24 11.30
N LYS A 41 8.60 5.79 10.19
CA LYS A 41 7.94 5.65 8.88
C LYS A 41 6.64 4.83 8.97
N SER A 42 6.73 3.59 9.45
CA SER A 42 5.55 2.72 9.61
C SER A 42 4.55 3.25 10.63
N THR A 43 5.01 4.00 11.66
CA THR A 43 4.13 4.67 12.61
C THR A 43 3.30 5.76 11.92
N LEU A 44 3.94 6.59 11.10
CA LEU A 44 3.26 7.61 10.31
C LEU A 44 2.24 6.97 9.36
N MET A 45 2.64 5.93 8.63
CA MET A 45 1.74 5.20 7.71
C MET A 45 0.52 4.62 8.42
N LYS A 46 0.71 3.99 9.61
CA LYS A 46 -0.40 3.46 10.42
C LYS A 46 -1.38 4.54 10.89
N ILE A 47 -0.90 5.75 11.13
CA ILE A 47 -1.78 6.90 11.44
C ILE A 47 -2.53 7.34 10.18
N LEU A 48 -1.87 7.45 9.03
CA LEU A 48 -2.52 7.84 7.78
C LEU A 48 -3.63 6.88 7.35
N VAL A 49 -3.48 5.58 7.61
CA VAL A 49 -4.51 4.57 7.31
C VAL A 49 -5.56 4.42 8.41
N GLY A 50 -5.44 5.15 9.52
CA GLY A 50 -6.40 5.12 10.64
C GLY A 50 -6.29 3.89 11.55
N VAL A 51 -5.17 3.15 11.49
CA VAL A 51 -4.91 2.02 12.41
C VAL A 51 -4.47 2.52 13.79
N TRP A 52 -3.79 3.66 13.83
CA TRP A 52 -3.38 4.31 15.07
C TRP A 52 -3.82 5.77 15.08
N ASP A 53 -4.25 6.25 16.24
CA ASP A 53 -4.53 7.66 16.46
C ASP A 53 -3.25 8.46 16.66
N ALA A 54 -3.25 9.72 16.22
CA ALA A 54 -2.25 10.70 16.61
C ALA A 54 -2.37 11.01 18.11
N SER A 55 -1.25 11.36 18.76
CA SER A 55 -1.31 11.90 20.13
C SER A 55 -1.78 13.36 20.13
N ASN A 56 -1.32 14.14 19.14
CA ASN A 56 -1.73 15.53 18.89
C ASN A 56 -1.50 15.85 17.41
N GLY A 57 -2.12 16.95 16.95
CA GLY A 57 -2.00 17.43 15.57
C GLY A 57 -3.19 17.03 14.71
N GLU A 58 -3.17 17.45 13.47
CA GLU A 58 -4.26 17.19 12.50
C GLU A 58 -3.73 16.40 11.32
N VAL A 59 -4.55 15.43 10.85
CA VAL A 59 -4.27 14.61 9.68
C VAL A 59 -5.48 14.63 8.76
N GLN A 60 -5.29 15.08 7.53
CA GLN A 60 -6.29 15.05 6.47
C GLN A 60 -5.80 14.12 5.38
N VAL A 61 -6.59 13.10 5.05
CA VAL A 61 -6.31 12.09 4.02
C VAL A 61 -7.55 11.83 3.17
N PRO A 62 -7.41 11.31 1.95
CA PRO A 62 -8.53 10.87 1.13
C PRO A 62 -9.35 9.80 1.83
N LYS A 63 -10.64 9.70 1.48
CA LYS A 63 -11.55 8.69 2.04
C LYS A 63 -11.19 7.27 1.60
N SER A 64 -10.56 7.11 0.45
CA SER A 64 -10.23 5.81 -0.12
C SER A 64 -8.72 5.58 -0.11
N ILE A 65 -8.29 4.72 0.81
CA ILE A 65 -6.88 4.38 1.00
C ILE A 65 -6.69 2.88 0.78
N GLY A 66 -5.66 2.52 0.00
CA GLY A 66 -5.12 1.17 -0.08
C GLY A 66 -3.84 1.07 0.73
N TYR A 67 -3.65 -0.02 1.46
CA TYR A 67 -2.49 -0.20 2.32
C TYR A 67 -1.83 -1.56 2.13
N LEU A 68 -0.54 -1.56 1.89
CA LEU A 68 0.32 -2.73 1.93
C LEU A 68 1.25 -2.61 3.13
N PRO A 69 1.07 -3.37 4.20
CA PRO A 69 1.97 -3.39 5.35
C PRO A 69 3.26 -4.15 5.02
N GLU A 70 4.36 -3.85 5.72
CA GLU A 70 5.67 -4.46 5.53
C GLU A 70 5.65 -6.00 5.57
N GLN A 71 4.92 -6.59 6.52
CA GLN A 71 4.84 -8.04 6.68
C GLN A 71 3.95 -8.72 5.65
N ASN A 72 3.09 -7.95 4.94
CA ASN A 72 2.15 -8.45 3.94
C ASN A 72 1.42 -9.74 4.40
N PRO A 73 0.55 -9.67 5.44
CA PRO A 73 -0.10 -10.84 6.04
C PRO A 73 -1.16 -11.41 5.09
N LEU A 74 -0.81 -12.46 4.38
CA LEU A 74 -1.67 -13.17 3.44
C LEU A 74 -2.19 -14.48 4.04
N TYR A 75 -3.37 -14.92 3.61
CA TYR A 75 -3.91 -16.23 3.98
C TYR A 75 -3.30 -17.30 3.06
N GLU A 76 -2.24 -17.95 3.51
CA GLU A 76 -1.41 -18.84 2.69
C GLU A 76 -2.16 -20.05 2.13
N ASP A 77 -3.21 -20.50 2.81
CA ASP A 77 -4.03 -21.65 2.39
C ASP A 77 -5.07 -21.29 1.30
N MET A 78 -5.36 -20.03 1.10
CA MET A 78 -6.30 -19.57 0.06
C MET A 78 -5.64 -19.56 -1.32
N TYR A 79 -6.45 -19.79 -2.35
CA TYR A 79 -6.04 -19.52 -3.73
C TYR A 79 -5.97 -18.02 -3.97
N VAL A 80 -5.05 -17.57 -4.85
CA VAL A 80 -4.88 -16.13 -5.15
C VAL A 80 -6.19 -15.46 -5.54
N ARG A 81 -6.92 -16.08 -6.48
CA ARG A 81 -8.21 -15.55 -6.98
C ARG A 81 -9.25 -15.48 -5.86
N GLU A 82 -9.39 -16.52 -5.07
CA GLU A 82 -10.31 -16.60 -3.93
C GLU A 82 -10.02 -15.51 -2.89
N TYR A 83 -8.76 -15.32 -2.56
CA TYR A 83 -8.29 -14.29 -1.64
C TYR A 83 -8.68 -12.89 -2.12
N LEU A 84 -8.40 -12.57 -3.37
CA LEU A 84 -8.72 -11.26 -3.94
C LEU A 84 -10.24 -11.02 -4.05
N GLN A 85 -11.02 -12.06 -4.39
CA GLN A 85 -12.49 -11.99 -4.38
C GLN A 85 -13.04 -11.72 -2.98
N PHE A 86 -12.55 -12.43 -1.97
CA PHE A 86 -12.94 -12.24 -0.57
C PHE A 86 -12.72 -10.79 -0.12
N PHE A 87 -11.55 -10.20 -0.41
CA PHE A 87 -11.28 -8.80 -0.04
C PHE A 87 -12.07 -7.79 -0.88
N ALA A 88 -12.35 -8.10 -2.15
CA ALA A 88 -13.22 -7.26 -2.98
C ALA A 88 -14.63 -7.20 -2.39
N GLU A 89 -15.22 -8.33 -2.03
CA GLU A 89 -16.53 -8.40 -1.38
C GLU A 89 -16.57 -7.62 -0.05
N LEU A 90 -15.55 -7.80 0.80
CA LEU A 90 -15.47 -7.08 2.08
C LEU A 90 -15.46 -5.56 1.87
N ARG A 91 -14.66 -5.08 0.91
CA ARG A 91 -14.51 -3.65 0.66
C ARG A 91 -15.76 -3.03 0.07
N MET A 92 -16.47 -3.75 -0.77
CA MET A 92 -17.74 -3.29 -1.34
C MET A 92 -18.85 -3.25 -0.28
N LYS A 93 -18.93 -4.27 0.56
CA LYS A 93 -19.88 -4.28 1.70
C LYS A 93 -19.62 -3.11 2.65
N ALA A 94 -18.36 -2.80 2.94
CA ALA A 94 -17.98 -1.68 3.80
C ALA A 94 -18.36 -0.31 3.21
N ARG A 95 -18.47 -0.20 1.89
CA ARG A 95 -18.94 1.03 1.21
C ARG A 95 -20.45 1.11 1.02
N GLY A 96 -21.20 0.08 1.41
CA GLY A 96 -22.65 -0.02 1.16
C GLY A 96 -23.00 -0.22 -0.31
N GLU A 97 -22.02 -0.59 -1.14
CA GLU A 97 -22.23 -0.85 -2.55
C GLU A 97 -22.80 -2.27 -2.73
N ARG A 98 -24.03 -2.37 -3.25
CA ARG A 98 -24.59 -3.65 -3.73
C ARG A 98 -24.29 -3.76 -5.21
N ARG A 99 -23.14 -4.33 -5.58
CA ARG A 99 -22.88 -4.72 -6.97
C ARG A 99 -23.23 -6.18 -7.20
N GLU A 100 -23.65 -6.50 -8.41
CA GLU A 100 -23.86 -7.89 -8.83
C GLU A 100 -22.51 -8.63 -8.78
N ALA A 101 -22.53 -9.87 -8.30
CA ALA A 101 -21.35 -10.76 -8.18
C ALA A 101 -20.52 -10.89 -9.49
N LYS A 102 -21.14 -10.59 -10.63
CA LYS A 102 -20.49 -10.56 -11.95
C LYS A 102 -19.46 -9.43 -12.06
N GLY A 103 -19.79 -8.22 -11.61
CA GLY A 103 -18.87 -7.07 -11.66
C GLY A 103 -17.68 -7.20 -10.71
N GLU A 104 -17.83 -7.92 -9.60
CA GLU A 104 -16.73 -8.19 -8.65
C GLU A 104 -15.68 -9.11 -9.27
N LYS A 105 -16.10 -10.17 -9.96
CA LYS A 105 -15.19 -11.09 -10.66
C LYS A 105 -14.38 -10.39 -11.74
N GLU A 106 -15.02 -9.53 -12.53
CA GLU A 106 -14.35 -8.76 -13.58
C GLU A 106 -13.26 -7.82 -13.00
N ILE A 107 -13.55 -7.14 -11.89
CA ILE A 107 -12.58 -6.28 -11.19
C ILE A 107 -11.38 -7.11 -10.70
N VAL A 108 -11.61 -8.28 -10.13
CA VAL A 108 -10.54 -9.15 -9.63
C VAL A 108 -9.68 -9.69 -10.77
N GLU A 109 -10.28 -10.14 -11.89
CA GLU A 109 -9.51 -10.61 -13.05
C GLU A 109 -8.67 -9.47 -13.66
N GLU A 110 -9.21 -8.26 -13.77
CA GLU A 110 -8.45 -7.09 -14.22
C GLU A 110 -7.26 -6.79 -13.27
N LEU A 111 -7.46 -6.88 -11.95
CA LEU A 111 -6.39 -6.69 -10.99
C LEU A 111 -5.31 -7.77 -11.10
N ILE A 112 -5.70 -9.04 -11.25
CA ILE A 112 -4.80 -10.17 -11.45
C ILE A 112 -3.91 -9.95 -12.69
N GLU A 113 -4.50 -9.55 -13.80
CA GLU A 113 -3.77 -9.22 -15.02
C GLU A 113 -2.84 -8.02 -14.82
N ARG A 114 -3.34 -6.95 -14.24
CA ARG A 114 -2.63 -5.69 -14.02
C ARG A 114 -1.37 -5.85 -13.16
N VAL A 115 -1.38 -6.74 -12.16
CA VAL A 115 -0.22 -7.03 -11.32
C VAL A 115 0.63 -8.21 -11.83
N GLY A 116 0.26 -8.83 -12.95
CA GLY A 116 0.98 -9.95 -13.56
C GLY A 116 0.89 -11.25 -12.77
N LEU A 117 -0.31 -11.58 -12.27
CA LEU A 117 -0.61 -12.80 -11.51
C LEU A 117 -1.41 -13.84 -12.31
N THR A 118 -1.68 -13.62 -13.59
CA THR A 118 -2.57 -14.48 -14.41
C THR A 118 -2.16 -15.95 -14.37
N ALA A 119 -0.87 -16.25 -14.54
CA ALA A 119 -0.35 -17.62 -14.49
C ALA A 119 -0.41 -18.25 -13.08
N GLU A 120 -0.43 -17.43 -12.04
CA GLU A 120 -0.38 -17.85 -10.63
C GLU A 120 -1.75 -17.84 -9.94
N ALA A 121 -2.79 -17.30 -10.60
CA ALA A 121 -4.10 -17.04 -10.01
C ALA A 121 -4.83 -18.29 -9.46
N HIS A 122 -4.47 -19.46 -9.96
CA HIS A 122 -5.03 -20.76 -9.55
C HIS A 122 -4.20 -21.49 -8.47
N LYS A 123 -3.06 -20.91 -8.04
CA LYS A 123 -2.22 -21.49 -6.99
C LYS A 123 -2.61 -20.98 -5.62
N ARG A 124 -2.28 -21.78 -4.59
CA ARG A 124 -2.36 -21.30 -3.20
C ARG A 124 -1.27 -20.26 -2.95
N ILE A 125 -1.59 -19.24 -2.16
CA ILE A 125 -0.66 -18.15 -1.83
C ILE A 125 0.64 -18.67 -1.20
N GLY A 126 0.56 -19.70 -0.33
CA GLY A 126 1.72 -20.31 0.28
C GLY A 126 2.70 -20.96 -0.72
N GLN A 127 2.27 -21.30 -1.93
CA GLN A 127 3.10 -21.87 -2.99
C GLN A 127 3.84 -20.82 -3.83
N LEU A 128 3.54 -19.54 -3.62
CA LEU A 128 4.11 -18.45 -4.40
C LEU A 128 5.51 -18.05 -3.89
N SER A 129 6.35 -17.58 -4.80
CA SER A 129 7.58 -16.88 -4.44
C SER A 129 7.25 -15.58 -3.68
N LYS A 130 8.24 -15.04 -2.96
CA LYS A 130 8.07 -13.77 -2.25
C LYS A 130 7.60 -12.64 -3.16
N GLY A 131 8.16 -12.54 -4.37
CA GLY A 131 7.76 -11.51 -5.34
C GLY A 131 6.30 -11.66 -5.80
N TYR A 132 5.83 -12.87 -6.01
CA TYR A 132 4.42 -13.11 -6.34
C TYR A 132 3.50 -12.83 -5.14
N ARG A 133 3.88 -13.19 -3.93
CA ARG A 133 3.14 -12.79 -2.70
C ARG A 133 3.06 -11.28 -2.57
N GLN A 134 4.14 -10.56 -2.89
CA GLN A 134 4.13 -9.10 -2.91
C GLN A 134 3.14 -8.52 -3.93
N ARG A 135 3.04 -9.12 -5.12
CA ARG A 135 2.03 -8.75 -6.13
C ARG A 135 0.60 -9.00 -5.65
N VAL A 136 0.36 -10.08 -4.89
CA VAL A 136 -0.97 -10.32 -4.27
C VAL A 136 -1.32 -9.21 -3.29
N GLY A 137 -0.39 -8.81 -2.41
CA GLY A 137 -0.60 -7.71 -1.47
C GLY A 137 -0.85 -6.36 -2.17
N LEU A 138 -0.10 -6.08 -3.26
CA LEU A 138 -0.34 -4.89 -4.09
C LEU A 138 -1.72 -4.93 -4.75
N ALA A 139 -2.13 -6.08 -5.30
CA ALA A 139 -3.48 -6.24 -5.85
C ALA A 139 -4.56 -5.98 -4.79
N GLN A 140 -4.41 -6.56 -3.60
CA GLN A 140 -5.32 -6.33 -2.47
C GLN A 140 -5.40 -4.85 -2.10
N ALA A 141 -4.26 -4.15 -2.01
CA ALA A 141 -4.23 -2.72 -1.71
C ALA A 141 -4.95 -1.88 -2.80
N MET A 142 -5.01 -2.36 -4.03
CA MET A 142 -5.67 -1.69 -5.16
C MET A 142 -7.17 -1.97 -5.26
N ILE A 143 -7.72 -2.93 -4.52
CA ILE A 143 -9.16 -3.23 -4.53
C ILE A 143 -9.96 -1.96 -4.21
N GLY A 144 -11.01 -1.71 -5.00
CA GLY A 144 -11.87 -0.54 -4.86
C GLY A 144 -11.27 0.76 -5.38
N ASN A 145 -10.21 0.69 -6.19
CA ASN A 145 -9.56 1.83 -6.87
C ASN A 145 -9.28 3.02 -5.93
N PRO A 146 -8.43 2.87 -4.91
CA PRO A 146 -8.17 3.91 -3.93
C PRO A 146 -7.49 5.14 -4.54
N GLU A 147 -7.77 6.32 -3.98
CA GLU A 147 -7.13 7.59 -4.35
C GLU A 147 -5.69 7.68 -3.84
N LEU A 148 -5.42 7.02 -2.70
CA LEU A 148 -4.11 6.98 -2.06
C LEU A 148 -3.67 5.54 -1.84
N LEU A 149 -2.44 5.21 -2.26
CA LEU A 149 -1.76 3.96 -1.90
C LEU A 149 -0.66 4.24 -0.89
N ILE A 150 -0.64 3.50 0.20
CA ILE A 150 0.42 3.52 1.20
C ILE A 150 1.09 2.15 1.20
N LEU A 151 2.39 2.12 0.90
CA LEU A 151 3.18 0.90 0.71
C LEU A 151 4.36 0.90 1.69
N ASP A 152 4.30 0.03 2.70
CA ASP A 152 5.36 -0.05 3.72
C ASP A 152 6.41 -1.08 3.29
N GLU A 153 7.64 -0.61 2.98
CA GLU A 153 8.79 -1.41 2.52
C GLU A 153 8.44 -2.39 1.36
N PRO A 154 7.80 -1.93 0.26
CA PRO A 154 7.21 -2.83 -0.75
C PRO A 154 8.21 -3.67 -1.52
N THR A 155 9.50 -3.36 -1.44
CA THR A 155 10.59 -3.99 -2.20
C THR A 155 11.52 -4.84 -1.34
N THR A 156 11.30 -4.87 -0.02
CA THR A 156 12.21 -5.52 0.93
C THR A 156 12.31 -7.03 0.72
N GLY A 157 13.56 -7.51 0.56
CA GLY A 157 13.91 -8.93 0.43
C GLY A 157 13.48 -9.57 -0.89
N LEU A 158 13.31 -8.78 -1.94
CA LEU A 158 13.14 -9.24 -3.31
C LEU A 158 14.49 -9.40 -4.01
N ASP A 159 14.59 -10.36 -4.91
CA ASP A 159 15.74 -10.49 -5.80
C ASP A 159 15.76 -9.35 -6.86
N PRO A 160 16.91 -9.12 -7.54
CA PRO A 160 17.06 -8.00 -8.47
C PRO A 160 16.04 -7.95 -9.61
N ASN A 161 15.58 -9.11 -10.11
CA ASN A 161 14.59 -9.17 -11.19
C ASN A 161 13.20 -8.82 -10.66
N GLN A 162 12.79 -9.44 -9.54
CA GLN A 162 11.53 -9.14 -8.87
C GLN A 162 11.45 -7.67 -8.46
N LEU A 163 12.56 -7.11 -7.99
CA LEU A 163 12.67 -5.72 -7.58
C LEU A 163 12.42 -4.76 -8.74
N LYS A 164 13.00 -5.03 -9.92
CA LYS A 164 12.77 -4.26 -11.15
C LYS A 164 11.27 -4.26 -11.53
N ASP A 165 10.65 -5.43 -11.47
CA ASP A 165 9.24 -5.60 -11.84
C ASP A 165 8.30 -4.89 -10.87
N ILE A 166 8.53 -5.02 -9.55
CA ILE A 166 7.71 -4.35 -8.54
C ILE A 166 7.83 -2.83 -8.63
N ARG A 167 9.05 -2.30 -8.90
CA ARG A 167 9.24 -0.87 -9.14
C ARG A 167 8.47 -0.37 -10.36
N ALA A 168 8.50 -1.11 -11.46
CA ALA A 168 7.73 -0.78 -12.66
C ALA A 168 6.22 -0.77 -12.37
N LEU A 169 5.74 -1.75 -11.60
CA LEU A 169 4.35 -1.85 -11.18
C LEU A 169 3.93 -0.66 -10.30
N ILE A 170 4.73 -0.29 -9.29
CA ILE A 170 4.45 0.86 -8.42
C ILE A 170 4.39 2.17 -9.23
N ARG A 171 5.33 2.38 -10.16
CA ARG A 171 5.29 3.57 -11.04
C ARG A 171 4.02 3.63 -11.86
N LYS A 172 3.62 2.53 -12.49
CA LYS A 172 2.38 2.44 -13.26
C LYS A 172 1.14 2.71 -12.40
N MET A 173 1.15 2.26 -11.14
CA MET A 173 0.09 2.59 -10.19
C MET A 173 0.03 4.08 -9.88
N GLY A 174 1.18 4.75 -9.74
CA GLY A 174 1.29 6.17 -9.43
C GLY A 174 0.86 7.12 -10.55
N GLU A 175 0.77 6.65 -11.80
CA GLU A 175 0.28 7.47 -12.92
C GLU A 175 -1.19 7.94 -12.74
N GLN A 176 -1.96 7.23 -11.94
CA GLN A 176 -3.40 7.48 -11.75
C GLN A 176 -3.79 7.87 -10.33
N ARG A 177 -2.84 7.89 -9.38
CA ARG A 177 -3.13 8.12 -7.96
C ARG A 177 -1.91 8.57 -7.18
N THR A 178 -2.14 9.09 -6.00
CA THR A 178 -1.06 9.41 -5.06
C THR A 178 -0.52 8.13 -4.42
N VAL A 179 0.80 8.02 -4.31
CA VAL A 179 1.47 6.89 -3.66
C VAL A 179 2.43 7.40 -2.60
N ILE A 180 2.37 6.84 -1.41
CA ILE A 180 3.42 6.97 -0.39
C ILE A 180 4.07 5.60 -0.22
N LEU A 181 5.38 5.54 -0.32
CA LEU A 181 6.12 4.32 0.01
C LEU A 181 7.22 4.60 1.03
N SER A 182 7.46 3.65 1.93
CA SER A 182 8.61 3.68 2.80
C SER A 182 9.74 2.85 2.21
N THR A 183 10.97 3.27 2.45
CA THR A 183 12.17 2.47 2.19
C THR A 183 13.34 3.02 3.00
N HIS A 184 14.34 2.19 3.21
CA HIS A 184 15.64 2.59 3.76
C HIS A 184 16.73 2.64 2.67
N ILE A 185 16.37 2.43 1.39
CA ILE A 185 17.29 2.35 0.26
C ILE A 185 17.13 3.58 -0.64
N LEU A 186 18.13 4.47 -0.63
CA LEU A 186 18.12 5.72 -1.42
C LEU A 186 17.96 5.48 -2.92
N GLN A 187 18.52 4.41 -3.46
CA GLN A 187 18.42 4.09 -4.89
C GLN A 187 16.98 3.78 -5.32
N GLU A 188 16.17 3.19 -4.43
CA GLU A 188 14.77 2.90 -4.72
C GLU A 188 13.95 4.17 -4.86
N VAL A 189 14.16 5.11 -3.93
CA VAL A 189 13.48 6.39 -3.96
C VAL A 189 13.79 7.15 -5.25
N LYS A 190 15.08 7.23 -5.63
CA LYS A 190 15.51 7.90 -6.87
C LYS A 190 14.88 7.31 -8.14
N GLN A 191 14.53 6.02 -8.11
CA GLN A 191 13.97 5.33 -9.28
C GLN A 191 12.44 5.38 -9.36
N MET A 192 11.75 5.57 -8.24
CA MET A 192 10.28 5.47 -8.19
C MET A 192 9.59 6.78 -7.82
N CYS A 193 10.23 7.62 -7.01
CA CYS A 193 9.56 8.74 -6.36
C CYS A 193 9.84 10.06 -7.07
N SER A 194 8.82 10.91 -7.14
CA SER A 194 8.94 12.30 -7.57
C SER A 194 9.47 13.20 -6.46
N ARG A 195 9.29 12.81 -5.20
CA ARG A 195 9.73 13.54 -4.00
C ARG A 195 10.13 12.59 -2.88
N VAL A 196 11.08 13.03 -2.04
CA VAL A 196 11.61 12.31 -0.87
C VAL A 196 11.39 13.14 0.39
N ILE A 197 11.04 12.47 1.46
CA ILE A 197 10.86 13.02 2.80
C ILE A 197 11.63 12.17 3.79
#